data_dd6f84962eec894eeb06b30251b2e892
#
_entry.id   dd6f84962eec894eeb06b30251b2e892
#
_cell.length_a   1.000
_cell.length_b   1.000
_cell.length_c   1.000
_cell.angle_alpha   90.00
_cell.angle_beta   90.00
_cell.angle_gamma   90.00
#
_symmetry.space_group_name_H-M   'P 1'
#
loop_
_entity.id
_entity.type
_entity.pdbx_description
1 polymer ?
#
loop_
_entity_poly.entity_id
_entity_poly.type
_entity_poly.pdbx_seq_one_letter_code
_entity_poly.pdbx_strand_id
1 'polypeptide(L)'
;NFINFHLKDSKVLDLFSGIGSFGLECISRGSKFVFFLENYPPVLEILKINISNLKYETKSKVIDIDAFKINNNTFKDDQKFQIIFCDPPYKEKKIELLIKNIIEMNILEENGIIIIHRKKGDLDIYPKKFKVIDTKNYGLSTFVFGRKI
;
A
#
# COMPACT_ATOMS: atom_id res chain seq x y z
N ASN A 1 15.81 6.64 8.36
CA ASN A 1 14.83 5.60 8.05
C ASN A 1 14.49 5.61 6.57
N PHE A 2 14.53 4.45 5.95
CA PHE A 2 14.29 4.25 4.52
C PHE A 2 12.91 4.76 4.07
N ILE A 3 11.86 4.55 4.88
CA ILE A 3 10.51 5.01 4.57
C ILE A 3 10.43 6.54 4.63
N ASN A 4 11.03 7.17 5.61
CA ASN A 4 10.99 8.63 5.76
C ASN A 4 11.58 9.36 4.57
N PHE A 5 12.59 8.79 3.93
CA PHE A 5 13.20 9.38 2.74
C PHE A 5 12.22 9.47 1.56
N HIS A 6 11.27 8.53 1.48
CA HIS A 6 10.32 8.46 0.38
C HIS A 6 8.97 9.10 0.66
N LEU A 7 8.70 9.50 1.92
CA LEU A 7 7.38 10.00 2.31
C LEU A 7 7.11 11.43 1.87
N LYS A 8 8.12 12.31 1.96
CA LYS A 8 7.91 13.72 1.65
C LYS A 8 7.40 13.91 0.21
N ASP A 9 6.27 14.61 0.09
CA ASP A 9 5.61 14.88 -1.18
C ASP A 9 5.21 13.64 -2.00
N SER A 10 5.18 12.47 -1.36
CA SER A 10 4.86 11.22 -2.02
C SER A 10 3.36 11.01 -2.21
N LYS A 11 3.02 10.28 -3.27
CA LYS A 11 1.70 9.67 -3.45
C LYS A 11 1.77 8.23 -2.99
N VAL A 12 0.85 7.85 -2.13
CA VAL A 12 0.84 6.55 -1.46
C VAL A 12 -0.44 5.79 -1.81
N LEU A 13 -0.30 4.50 -2.06
CA LEU A 13 -1.41 3.58 -2.22
C LEU A 13 -1.40 2.58 -1.06
N ASP A 14 -2.47 2.60 -0.27
CA ASP A 14 -2.67 1.68 0.83
C ASP A 14 -3.72 0.64 0.43
N LEU A 15 -3.27 -0.56 0.09
CA LEU A 15 -4.11 -1.59 -0.55
C LEU A 15 -5.10 -2.27 0.38
N PHE A 16 -4.78 -2.37 1.66
CA PHE A 16 -5.61 -3.00 2.69
C PHE A 16 -5.66 -2.07 3.89
N SER A 17 -6.40 -0.99 3.74
CA SER A 17 -6.26 0.17 4.64
C SER A 17 -6.77 -0.07 6.06
N GLY A 18 -7.76 -0.94 6.23
CA GLY A 18 -8.38 -1.08 7.54
C GLY A 18 -8.89 0.27 8.03
N ILE A 19 -8.57 0.62 9.26
CA ILE A 19 -8.95 1.90 9.84
C ILE A 19 -8.04 3.06 9.43
N GLY A 20 -7.03 2.81 8.60
CA GLY A 20 -6.20 3.84 7.97
C GLY A 20 -4.87 4.15 8.66
N SER A 21 -4.43 3.33 9.60
CA SER A 21 -3.24 3.64 10.42
C SER A 21 -2.00 3.96 9.60
N PHE A 22 -1.68 3.17 8.60
CA PHE A 22 -0.49 3.40 7.78
C PHE A 22 -0.62 4.67 6.93
N GLY A 23 -1.69 4.79 6.16
CA GLY A 23 -1.86 5.93 5.24
C GLY A 23 -2.02 7.26 5.97
N LEU A 24 -2.72 7.29 7.10
CA LEU A 24 -2.86 8.49 7.91
C LEU A 24 -1.53 8.93 8.50
N GLU A 25 -0.69 7.99 8.93
CA GLU A 25 0.67 8.28 9.39
C GLU A 25 1.52 8.83 8.25
N CYS A 26 1.36 8.32 7.03
CA CYS A 26 2.05 8.85 5.85
C CYS A 26 1.70 10.32 5.62
N ILE A 27 0.42 10.69 5.69
CA ILE A 27 -0.01 12.09 5.54
C ILE A 27 0.62 12.95 6.64
N SER A 28 0.58 12.48 7.88
CA SER A 28 1.16 13.17 9.03
C SER A 28 2.65 13.46 8.86
N ARG A 29 3.36 12.60 8.13
CA ARG A 29 4.80 12.71 7.89
C ARG A 29 5.16 13.36 6.55
N GLY A 30 4.20 13.94 5.84
CA GLY A 30 4.47 14.78 4.69
C GLY A 30 4.15 14.20 3.33
N SER A 31 3.47 13.04 3.23
CA SER A 31 3.03 12.58 1.92
C SER A 31 1.99 13.54 1.33
N LYS A 32 2.01 13.66 0.01
CA LYS A 32 1.17 14.60 -0.71
C LYS A 32 -0.27 14.14 -0.79
N PHE A 33 -0.48 12.85 -1.02
CA PHE A 33 -1.80 12.27 -1.23
C PHE A 33 -1.79 10.78 -0.97
N VAL A 34 -2.83 10.26 -0.34
CA VAL A 34 -2.97 8.83 -0.05
C VAL A 34 -4.27 8.30 -0.61
N PHE A 35 -4.19 7.21 -1.37
CA PHE A 35 -5.35 6.42 -1.79
C PHE A 35 -5.51 5.26 -0.82
N PHE A 36 -6.69 5.17 -0.21
CA PHE A 36 -7.05 4.11 0.73
C PHE A 36 -8.01 3.14 0.05
N LEU A 37 -7.64 1.87 -0.04
CA LEU A 37 -8.53 0.81 -0.51
C LEU A 37 -9.03 0.00 0.68
N GLU A 38 -10.33 -0.08 0.84
CA GLU A 38 -11.01 -0.87 1.87
C GLU A 38 -12.42 -1.19 1.39
N ASN A 39 -12.87 -2.42 1.55
CA ASN A 39 -14.19 -2.84 1.10
C ASN A 39 -15.04 -3.54 2.16
N TYR A 40 -14.57 -3.59 3.42
CA TYR A 40 -15.38 -4.12 4.50
C TYR A 40 -16.19 -2.98 5.15
N PRO A 41 -17.55 -2.96 4.99
CA PRO A 41 -18.33 -1.78 5.35
C PRO A 41 -18.14 -1.25 6.78
N PRO A 42 -18.11 -2.08 7.84
CA PRO A 42 -17.91 -1.55 9.20
C PRO A 42 -16.57 -0.84 9.37
N VAL A 43 -15.52 -1.36 8.76
CA VAL A 43 -14.17 -0.80 8.84
C VAL A 43 -14.05 0.44 7.96
N LEU A 44 -14.68 0.41 6.78
CA LEU A 44 -14.72 1.54 5.85
C LEU A 44 -15.30 2.78 6.51
N GLU A 45 -16.35 2.63 7.31
CA GLU A 45 -16.94 3.76 8.05
C GLU A 45 -15.98 4.35 9.07
N ILE A 46 -15.23 3.50 9.79
CA ILE A 46 -14.22 3.96 10.75
C ILE A 46 -13.09 4.70 10.03
N LEU A 47 -12.64 4.18 8.89
CA LEU A 47 -11.62 4.84 8.06
C LEU A 47 -12.06 6.26 7.69
N LYS A 48 -13.28 6.41 7.19
CA LYS A 48 -13.83 7.72 6.81
C LYS A 48 -13.90 8.68 7.99
N ILE A 49 -14.32 8.19 9.16
CA ILE A 49 -14.36 8.98 10.40
C ILE A 49 -12.94 9.44 10.79
N ASN A 50 -11.96 8.55 10.72
CA ASN A 50 -10.58 8.88 11.06
C ASN A 50 -10.01 9.96 10.13
N ILE A 51 -10.26 9.84 8.83
CA ILE A 51 -9.84 10.86 7.85
C ILE A 51 -10.47 12.21 8.17
N SER A 52 -11.77 12.23 8.46
CA SER A 52 -12.50 13.44 8.78
C SER A 52 -12.00 14.09 10.08
N ASN A 53 -11.79 13.29 11.13
CA ASN A 53 -11.31 13.79 12.42
C ASN A 53 -9.93 14.44 12.33
N LEU A 54 -9.07 13.93 11.45
CA LEU A 54 -7.74 14.48 11.22
C LEU A 54 -7.72 15.60 10.16
N LYS A 55 -8.87 15.88 9.54
CA LYS A 55 -9.02 16.90 8.49
C LYS A 55 -8.15 16.62 7.27
N TYR A 56 -8.11 15.35 6.85
CA TYR A 56 -7.28 14.90 5.70
C TYR A 56 -8.10 14.62 4.44
N GLU A 57 -9.35 15.09 4.36
CA GLU A 57 -10.23 14.83 3.21
C GLU A 57 -9.63 15.31 1.89
N THR A 58 -8.91 16.43 1.89
CA THR A 58 -8.29 16.99 0.67
C THR A 58 -6.97 16.32 0.30
N LYS A 59 -6.43 15.47 1.18
CA LYS A 59 -5.16 14.75 0.99
C LYS A 59 -5.36 13.25 0.82
N SER A 60 -6.59 12.83 0.62
CA SER A 60 -6.92 11.41 0.55
C SER A 60 -8.07 11.12 -0.40
N LYS A 61 -8.12 9.89 -0.86
CA LYS A 61 -9.27 9.33 -1.57
C LYS A 61 -9.50 7.91 -1.08
N VAL A 62 -10.72 7.60 -0.71
CA VAL A 62 -11.12 6.24 -0.33
C VAL A 62 -11.78 5.58 -1.54
N ILE A 63 -11.33 4.38 -1.86
CA ILE A 63 -11.92 3.55 -2.92
C ILE A 63 -12.44 2.27 -2.29
N ASP A 64 -13.75 2.06 -2.40
CA ASP A 64 -14.43 0.86 -1.92
C ASP A 64 -14.23 -0.27 -2.93
N ILE A 65 -13.09 -0.95 -2.83
CA ILE A 65 -12.72 -2.04 -3.74
C ILE A 65 -11.83 -3.05 -3.02
N ASP A 66 -11.95 -4.30 -3.45
CA ASP A 66 -11.01 -5.36 -3.06
C ASP A 66 -9.68 -5.16 -3.81
N ALA A 67 -8.58 -5.09 -3.07
CA ALA A 67 -7.25 -4.90 -3.65
C ALA A 67 -6.88 -5.98 -4.67
N PHE A 68 -7.39 -7.20 -4.51
CA PHE A 68 -7.15 -8.29 -5.48
C PHE A 68 -7.90 -8.11 -6.80
N LYS A 69 -8.82 -7.15 -6.87
CA LYS A 69 -9.64 -6.88 -8.05
C LYS A 69 -9.28 -5.58 -8.77
N ILE A 70 -8.23 -4.89 -8.35
CA ILE A 70 -7.79 -3.67 -9.05
C ILE A 70 -7.36 -4.01 -10.49
N ASN A 71 -7.59 -3.07 -11.39
CA ASN A 71 -7.27 -3.22 -12.80
C ASN A 71 -6.95 -1.85 -13.43
N ASN A 72 -6.72 -1.81 -14.73
CA ASN A 72 -6.34 -0.59 -15.42
C ASN A 72 -7.39 0.53 -15.37
N ASN A 73 -8.61 0.24 -14.97
CA ASN A 73 -9.68 1.24 -14.82
C ASN A 73 -9.84 1.75 -13.39
N THR A 74 -9.11 1.17 -12.42
CA THR A 74 -9.21 1.56 -11.01
C THR A 74 -8.67 2.96 -10.77
N PHE A 75 -7.59 3.32 -11.44
CA PHE A 75 -6.95 4.62 -11.32
C PHE A 75 -6.99 5.35 -12.65
N LYS A 76 -6.83 6.68 -12.60
CA LYS A 76 -6.69 7.50 -13.82
C LYS A 76 -5.44 7.07 -14.58
N ASP A 77 -5.46 7.30 -15.90
CA ASP A 77 -4.27 7.15 -16.72
C ASP A 77 -3.13 8.01 -16.14
N ASP A 78 -1.91 7.52 -16.23
CA ASP A 78 -0.70 8.16 -15.69
C ASP A 78 -0.64 8.26 -14.16
N GLN A 79 -1.58 7.67 -13.41
CA GLN A 79 -1.47 7.62 -11.96
C GLN A 79 -0.27 6.77 -11.55
N LYS A 80 0.62 7.35 -10.76
CA LYS A 80 1.82 6.69 -10.23
C LYS A 80 1.93 6.90 -8.73
N PHE A 81 2.53 5.92 -8.06
CA PHE A 81 2.76 5.96 -6.62
C PHE A 81 4.23 5.77 -6.32
N GLN A 82 4.75 6.55 -5.37
CA GLN A 82 6.10 6.35 -4.84
C GLN A 82 6.13 5.21 -3.83
N ILE A 83 5.01 5.00 -3.11
CA ILE A 83 4.90 3.95 -2.10
C ILE A 83 3.58 3.22 -2.30
N ILE A 84 3.66 1.90 -2.35
CA ILE A 84 2.49 1.02 -2.33
C ILE A 84 2.63 0.11 -1.11
N PHE A 85 1.66 0.19 -0.19
CA PHE A 85 1.66 -0.62 1.03
C PHE A 85 0.66 -1.76 0.90
N CYS A 86 1.12 -2.96 1.21
CA CYS A 86 0.37 -4.19 1.08
C CYS A 86 0.36 -4.93 2.43
N ASP A 87 -0.77 -4.88 3.13
CA ASP A 87 -0.96 -5.58 4.40
C ASP A 87 -2.20 -6.49 4.31
N PRO A 88 -2.10 -7.59 3.54
CA PRO A 88 -3.23 -8.49 3.31
C PRO A 88 -3.52 -9.33 4.54
N PRO A 89 -4.70 -9.97 4.64
CA PRO A 89 -4.99 -10.95 5.69
C PRO A 89 -3.88 -12.01 5.78
N TYR A 90 -3.55 -12.45 6.99
CA TYR A 90 -2.42 -13.35 7.25
C TYR A 90 -2.44 -14.64 6.44
N LYS A 91 -3.62 -15.18 6.15
CA LYS A 91 -3.76 -16.45 5.40
C LYS A 91 -3.77 -16.25 3.88
N GLU A 92 -3.57 -15.02 3.42
CA GLU A 92 -3.61 -14.76 1.98
C GLU A 92 -2.37 -15.32 1.30
N LYS A 93 -2.59 -16.13 0.27
CA LYS A 93 -1.52 -16.78 -0.52
C LYS A 93 -1.38 -16.20 -1.93
N LYS A 94 -2.17 -15.17 -2.27
CA LYS A 94 -2.18 -14.57 -3.61
C LYS A 94 -1.23 -13.38 -3.74
N ILE A 95 -0.21 -13.30 -2.89
CA ILE A 95 0.74 -12.18 -2.87
C ILE A 95 1.49 -12.07 -4.19
N GLU A 96 1.98 -13.19 -4.72
CA GLU A 96 2.69 -13.18 -6.00
C GLU A 96 1.83 -12.58 -7.11
N LEU A 97 0.57 -13.02 -7.20
CA LEU A 97 -0.36 -12.56 -8.21
C LEU A 97 -0.69 -11.07 -8.04
N LEU A 98 -0.87 -10.61 -6.80
CA LEU A 98 -1.15 -9.21 -6.50
C LEU A 98 0.03 -8.32 -6.91
N ILE A 99 1.25 -8.67 -6.52
CA ILE A 99 2.45 -7.90 -6.84
C ILE A 99 2.68 -7.89 -8.36
N LYS A 100 2.47 -9.02 -9.03
CA LYS A 100 2.55 -9.10 -10.49
C LYS A 100 1.57 -8.14 -11.15
N ASN A 101 0.31 -8.13 -10.69
CA ASN A 101 -0.72 -7.23 -11.21
C ASN A 101 -0.33 -5.75 -11.03
N ILE A 102 0.16 -5.38 -9.85
CA ILE A 102 0.62 -4.01 -9.57
C ILE A 102 1.71 -3.59 -10.55
N ILE A 103 2.69 -4.45 -10.77
CA ILE A 103 3.80 -4.17 -11.68
C ILE A 103 3.30 -4.04 -13.13
N GLU A 104 2.42 -4.94 -13.57
CA GLU A 104 1.85 -4.91 -14.92
C GLU A 104 0.96 -3.69 -15.16
N MET A 105 0.25 -3.21 -14.15
CA MET A 105 -0.53 -1.98 -14.24
C MET A 105 0.32 -0.72 -14.40
N ASN A 106 1.62 -0.83 -14.16
CA ASN A 106 2.57 0.28 -14.28
C ASN A 106 2.19 1.50 -13.43
N ILE A 107 1.72 1.25 -12.21
CA ILE A 107 1.32 2.30 -11.25
C ILE A 107 2.40 2.62 -10.21
N LEU A 108 3.53 1.92 -10.25
CA LEU A 108 4.67 2.22 -9.36
C LEU A 108 5.66 3.12 -10.09
N GLU A 109 6.05 4.22 -9.44
CA GLU A 109 7.10 5.10 -9.97
C GLU A 109 8.42 4.34 -10.18
N GLU A 110 9.31 4.89 -11.02
CA GLU A 110 10.59 4.26 -11.37
C GLU A 110 11.41 3.84 -10.15
N ASN A 111 11.53 4.73 -9.17
CA ASN A 111 12.22 4.45 -7.91
C ASN A 111 11.25 4.17 -6.75
N GLY A 112 10.01 3.82 -7.09
CA GLY A 112 8.98 3.53 -6.12
C GLY A 112 9.23 2.23 -5.37
N ILE A 113 8.57 2.10 -4.23
CA ILE A 113 8.75 0.99 -3.32
C ILE A 113 7.42 0.34 -3.03
N ILE A 114 7.39 -0.98 -3.06
CA ILE A 114 6.30 -1.78 -2.52
C ILE A 114 6.74 -2.28 -1.15
N ILE A 115 5.92 -2.03 -0.13
CA ILE A 115 6.14 -2.50 1.23
C ILE A 115 5.09 -3.57 1.53
N ILE A 116 5.53 -4.76 1.90
CA ILE A 116 4.64 -5.88 2.17
C ILE A 116 4.78 -6.27 3.64
N HIS A 117 3.67 -6.22 4.37
CA HIS A 117 3.62 -6.67 5.77
C HIS A 117 3.16 -8.12 5.79
N ARG A 118 3.95 -9.00 6.43
CA ARG A 118 3.63 -10.41 6.58
C ARG A 118 3.90 -10.86 8.00
N LYS A 119 3.37 -12.02 8.35
CA LYS A 119 3.71 -12.71 9.59
C LYS A 119 5.14 -13.22 9.50
N LYS A 120 5.90 -13.09 10.58
CA LYS A 120 7.25 -13.62 10.64
C LYS A 120 7.25 -15.13 10.36
N GLY A 121 8.13 -15.56 9.44
CA GLY A 121 8.24 -16.94 9.02
C GLY A 121 7.41 -17.32 7.80
N ASP A 122 6.52 -16.44 7.32
CA ASP A 122 5.84 -16.66 6.06
C ASP A 122 6.86 -16.67 4.91
N LEU A 123 6.73 -17.64 4.01
CA LEU A 123 7.58 -17.77 2.83
C LEU A 123 6.73 -17.48 1.61
N ASP A 124 6.78 -16.25 1.13
CA ASP A 124 6.08 -15.85 -0.07
C ASP A 124 7.00 -15.98 -1.29
N ILE A 125 6.39 -16.27 -2.44
CA ILE A 125 7.05 -16.23 -3.73
C ILE A 125 6.68 -14.89 -4.38
N TYR A 126 7.66 -14.22 -4.98
CA TYR A 126 7.47 -12.96 -5.68
C TYR A 126 7.68 -13.11 -7.17
N PRO A 127 7.01 -12.29 -8.00
CA PRO A 127 7.22 -12.35 -9.46
C PRO A 127 8.65 -11.93 -9.82
N LYS A 128 9.12 -12.38 -10.98
CA LYS A 128 10.51 -12.13 -11.44
C LYS A 128 10.86 -10.66 -11.57
N LYS A 129 9.87 -9.82 -11.88
CA LYS A 129 10.07 -8.38 -12.04
C LYS A 129 10.02 -7.60 -10.73
N PHE A 130 9.94 -8.28 -9.62
CA PHE A 130 9.99 -7.71 -8.28
C PHE A 130 11.30 -8.11 -7.61
N LYS A 131 12.04 -7.12 -7.12
CA LYS A 131 13.29 -7.35 -6.40
C LYS A 131 13.15 -6.89 -4.96
N VAL A 132 13.35 -7.82 -4.03
CA VAL A 132 13.44 -7.49 -2.59
C VAL A 132 14.75 -6.75 -2.35
N ILE A 133 14.66 -5.56 -1.77
CA ILE A 133 15.84 -4.72 -1.47
C ILE A 133 16.16 -4.67 0.02
N ASP A 134 15.19 -4.97 0.88
CA ASP A 134 15.40 -5.01 2.33
C ASP A 134 14.28 -5.80 2.99
N THR A 135 14.57 -6.36 4.15
CA THR A 135 13.58 -7.06 4.98
C THR A 135 13.83 -6.69 6.43
N LYS A 136 12.79 -6.29 7.16
CA LYS A 136 12.88 -5.91 8.57
C LYS A 136 11.90 -6.73 9.39
N ASN A 137 12.37 -7.24 10.52
CA ASN A 137 11.56 -8.01 11.46
C ASN A 137 11.31 -7.19 12.72
N TYR A 138 10.03 -7.13 13.14
CA TYR A 138 9.62 -6.49 14.39
C TYR A 138 8.63 -7.42 15.09
N GLY A 139 9.08 -8.08 16.18
CA GLY A 139 8.24 -9.03 16.89
C GLY A 139 7.76 -10.16 15.98
N LEU A 140 6.44 -10.27 15.79
CA LEU A 140 5.81 -11.28 14.94
C LEU A 140 5.62 -10.81 13.49
N SER A 141 6.07 -9.60 13.16
CA SER A 141 5.88 -9.00 11.84
C SER A 141 7.15 -8.98 11.04
N THR A 142 7.02 -9.18 9.74
CA THR A 142 8.07 -8.99 8.75
C THR A 142 7.62 -7.96 7.73
N PHE A 143 8.45 -6.96 7.47
CA PHE A 143 8.23 -5.97 6.42
C PHE A 143 9.22 -6.22 5.29
N VAL A 144 8.70 -6.48 4.12
CA VAL A 144 9.50 -6.70 2.91
C VAL A 144 9.42 -5.44 2.05
N PHE A 145 10.57 -4.92 1.66
CA PHE A 145 10.70 -3.74 0.81
C PHE A 145 11.23 -4.17 -0.54
N GLY A 146 10.54 -3.80 -1.59
CA GLY A 146 10.97 -4.20 -2.92
C GLY A 146 10.67 -3.15 -3.99
N ARG A 147 11.28 -3.37 -5.15
CA ARG A 147 11.14 -2.51 -6.34
C ARG A 147 10.86 -3.36 -7.56
N LYS A 148 10.31 -2.73 -8.57
CA LYS A 148 10.24 -3.34 -9.91
C LYS A 148 11.61 -3.30 -10.57
N ILE A 149 11.89 -4.29 -11.39
CA ILE A 149 13.11 -4.36 -12.22
C ILE A 149 12.76 -4.52 -13.69
#